data_77d9c76e852e720dfcaafb072938998d
#
_entry.id   77d9c76e852e720dfcaafb072938998d
#
_cell.length_a   1.000
_cell.length_b   1.000
_cell.length_c   1.000
_cell.angle_alpha   90.00
_cell.angle_beta   90.00
_cell.angle_gamma   90.00
#
_symmetry.space_group_name_H-M   'P 1'
#
loop_
_entity.id
_entity.type
_entity.pdbx_description
1 polymer ?
#
loop_
_entity_poly.entity_id
_entity_poly.type
_entity_poly.pdbx_seq_one_letter_code
_entity_poly.pdbx_strand_id
1 'polypeptide(L)'
;MQKEVNINDLWERITRDSDSKSFEVFFHELNPRLVKFCTMYVHYQQVAEEIVSDVFVKCWMDRAKMQDVLKPETYLFIAVKNHALNYNKRFSSIQLVNLDDHEGGTQMVNSASPETELEKKELIFKMDQAISSLPRQCSIIFRLIKENGMKYKEVAEILNISPRTVHTQMLRAMKKMTVAMEPYLKKANKGEPNSITDGIVTALLLIWIFMGN
;
A
#
# COMPACT_ATOMS: atom_id res chain seq x y z
N MET A 1 -13.70 17.82 10.14
CA MET A 1 -14.11 16.42 10.03
C MET A 1 -14.15 16.08 8.55
N GLN A 2 -13.14 15.38 8.03
CA GLN A 2 -13.23 14.80 6.69
C GLN A 2 -14.25 13.66 6.77
N LYS A 3 -15.28 13.71 5.93
CA LYS A 3 -16.29 12.67 5.83
C LYS A 3 -15.58 11.43 5.26
N GLU A 4 -15.54 10.35 6.02
CA GLU A 4 -14.95 9.09 5.61
C GLU A 4 -15.66 8.65 4.31
N VAL A 5 -14.89 8.49 3.23
CA VAL A 5 -15.42 8.16 1.91
C VAL A 5 -15.78 6.68 1.91
N ASN A 6 -17.06 6.36 1.75
CA ASN A 6 -17.49 4.97 1.65
C ASN A 6 -17.33 4.47 0.20
N ILE A 7 -16.32 3.66 -0.02
CA ILE A 7 -15.99 3.07 -1.33
C ILE A 7 -17.15 2.25 -1.91
N ASN A 8 -17.92 1.55 -1.07
CA ASN A 8 -19.05 0.74 -1.54
C ASN A 8 -20.22 1.62 -2.01
N ASP A 9 -20.51 2.74 -1.33
CA ASP A 9 -21.56 3.68 -1.76
C ASP A 9 -21.18 4.34 -3.10
N LEU A 10 -19.91 4.70 -3.28
CA LEU A 10 -19.44 5.22 -4.57
C LEU A 10 -19.60 4.17 -5.66
N TRP A 11 -19.23 2.92 -5.38
CA TRP A 11 -19.32 1.82 -6.32
C TRP A 11 -20.76 1.55 -6.78
N GLU A 12 -21.71 1.58 -5.86
CA GLU A 12 -23.13 1.40 -6.19
C GLU A 12 -23.61 2.48 -7.17
N ARG A 13 -23.30 3.76 -6.93
CA ARG A 13 -23.64 4.87 -7.84
C ARG A 13 -22.95 4.75 -9.20
N ILE A 14 -21.69 4.32 -9.23
CA ILE A 14 -20.94 4.10 -10.47
C ILE A 14 -21.61 3.03 -11.32
N THR A 15 -21.96 1.91 -10.71
CA THR A 15 -22.44 0.73 -11.45
C THR A 15 -23.91 0.81 -11.82
N ARG A 16 -24.75 1.45 -10.99
CA ARG A 16 -26.18 1.59 -11.24
C ARG A 16 -26.53 2.85 -12.02
N ASP A 17 -25.97 3.99 -11.58
CA ASP A 17 -26.39 5.31 -12.07
C ASP A 17 -25.40 5.87 -13.11
N SER A 18 -24.28 5.20 -13.36
CA SER A 18 -23.18 5.69 -14.20
C SER A 18 -22.67 7.07 -13.76
N ASP A 19 -22.64 7.32 -12.43
CA ASP A 19 -22.25 8.60 -11.86
C ASP A 19 -20.75 8.86 -12.01
N SER A 20 -20.40 9.76 -12.93
CA SER A 20 -19.03 10.14 -13.22
C SER A 20 -18.35 10.87 -12.06
N LYS A 21 -19.09 11.61 -11.24
CA LYS A 21 -18.54 12.31 -10.06
C LYS A 21 -18.14 11.31 -8.97
N SER A 22 -18.99 10.30 -8.74
CA SER A 22 -18.63 9.21 -7.84
C SER A 22 -17.42 8.43 -8.35
N PHE A 23 -17.28 8.25 -9.68
CA PHE A 23 -16.11 7.61 -10.25
C PHE A 23 -14.83 8.45 -10.10
N GLU A 24 -14.91 9.77 -10.26
CA GLU A 24 -13.79 10.69 -10.02
C GLU A 24 -13.28 10.57 -8.56
N VAL A 25 -14.18 10.61 -7.58
CA VAL A 25 -13.80 10.43 -6.17
C VAL A 25 -13.21 9.04 -5.93
N PHE A 26 -13.84 8.01 -6.47
CA PHE A 26 -13.36 6.62 -6.37
C PHE A 26 -11.95 6.45 -6.97
N PHE A 27 -11.69 7.08 -8.11
CA PHE A 27 -10.39 7.11 -8.75
C PHE A 27 -9.35 7.81 -7.85
N HIS A 28 -9.64 9.01 -7.36
CA HIS A 28 -8.70 9.77 -6.53
C HIS A 28 -8.34 9.05 -5.22
N GLU A 29 -9.29 8.35 -4.61
CA GLU A 29 -9.07 7.57 -3.38
C GLU A 29 -8.20 6.32 -3.61
N LEU A 30 -8.40 5.62 -4.71
CA LEU A 30 -7.75 4.32 -4.91
C LEU A 30 -6.51 4.36 -5.80
N ASN A 31 -6.42 5.32 -6.74
CA ASN A 31 -5.32 5.39 -7.70
C ASN A 31 -3.92 5.42 -7.05
N PRO A 32 -3.62 6.30 -6.07
CA PRO A 32 -2.29 6.34 -5.46
C PRO A 32 -1.92 5.01 -4.76
N ARG A 33 -2.91 4.38 -4.14
CA ARG A 33 -2.75 3.12 -3.42
C ARG A 33 -2.49 1.96 -4.38
N LEU A 34 -3.21 1.92 -5.51
CA LEU A 34 -3.07 0.91 -6.56
C LEU A 34 -1.75 1.07 -7.32
N VAL A 35 -1.33 2.31 -7.63
CA VAL A 35 -0.02 2.58 -8.25
C VAL A 35 1.10 2.10 -7.34
N LYS A 36 1.08 2.48 -6.04
CA LYS A 36 2.06 2.01 -5.05
C LYS A 36 2.08 0.48 -4.93
N PHE A 37 0.93 -0.17 -4.99
CA PHE A 37 0.85 -1.64 -5.01
C PHE A 37 1.40 -2.23 -6.30
N CYS A 38 1.10 -1.64 -7.46
CA CYS A 38 1.57 -2.10 -8.77
C CYS A 38 3.09 -2.03 -8.88
N THR A 39 3.75 -0.98 -8.32
CA THR A 39 5.22 -0.87 -8.31
C THR A 39 5.92 -1.99 -7.54
N MET A 40 5.22 -2.73 -6.70
CA MET A 40 5.79 -3.94 -6.08
C MET A 40 5.92 -5.11 -7.08
N TYR A 41 5.28 -5.02 -8.24
CA TYR A 41 5.30 -6.05 -9.28
C TYR A 41 6.09 -5.61 -10.51
N VAL A 42 6.02 -4.33 -10.90
CA VAL A 42 6.72 -3.77 -12.06
C VAL A 42 7.80 -2.77 -11.61
N HIS A 43 8.93 -2.69 -12.34
CA HIS A 43 10.08 -1.88 -11.91
C HIS A 43 9.90 -0.38 -12.18
N TYR A 44 9.11 -0.01 -13.18
CA TYR A 44 8.96 1.38 -13.63
C TYR A 44 7.63 1.97 -13.17
N GLN A 45 7.69 3.14 -12.56
CA GLN A 45 6.50 3.84 -12.07
C GLN A 45 5.53 4.16 -13.20
N GLN A 46 6.03 4.60 -14.36
CA GLN A 46 5.19 4.91 -15.52
C GLN A 46 4.38 3.69 -15.98
N VAL A 47 5.00 2.50 -15.95
CA VAL A 47 4.30 1.24 -16.28
C VAL A 47 3.24 0.92 -15.24
N ALA A 48 3.51 1.19 -13.97
CA ALA A 48 2.51 0.99 -12.92
C ALA A 48 1.31 1.93 -13.08
N GLU A 49 1.55 3.20 -13.42
CA GLU A 49 0.52 4.21 -13.68
C GLU A 49 -0.33 3.83 -14.91
N GLU A 50 0.30 3.36 -15.99
CA GLU A 50 -0.37 2.88 -17.20
C GLU A 50 -1.28 1.68 -16.88
N ILE A 51 -0.75 0.66 -16.20
CA ILE A 51 -1.52 -0.53 -15.82
C ILE A 51 -2.74 -0.16 -14.96
N VAL A 52 -2.56 0.73 -13.98
CA VAL A 52 -3.63 1.16 -13.10
C VAL A 52 -4.68 1.97 -13.87
N SER A 53 -4.25 2.86 -14.77
CA SER A 53 -5.14 3.63 -15.64
C SER A 53 -5.98 2.72 -16.53
N ASP A 54 -5.37 1.73 -17.16
CA ASP A 54 -6.07 0.72 -17.98
C ASP A 54 -7.13 -0.04 -17.17
N VAL A 55 -6.82 -0.41 -15.92
CA VAL A 55 -7.77 -1.09 -15.04
C VAL A 55 -8.96 -0.17 -14.73
N PHE A 56 -8.74 1.12 -14.45
CA PHE A 56 -9.84 2.07 -14.22
C PHE A 56 -10.67 2.32 -15.47
N VAL A 57 -10.04 2.48 -16.64
CA VAL A 57 -10.75 2.63 -17.92
C VAL A 57 -11.64 1.43 -18.18
N LYS A 58 -11.11 0.21 -18.03
CA LYS A 58 -11.89 -1.01 -18.19
C LYS A 58 -13.03 -1.10 -17.17
N CYS A 59 -12.78 -0.73 -15.92
CA CYS A 59 -13.78 -0.68 -14.87
C CYS A 59 -14.94 0.25 -15.25
N TRP A 60 -14.64 1.45 -15.75
CA TRP A 60 -15.65 2.40 -16.23
C TRP A 60 -16.43 1.88 -17.44
N MET A 61 -15.75 1.28 -18.40
CA MET A 61 -16.37 0.74 -19.61
C MET A 61 -17.33 -0.43 -19.30
N ASP A 62 -16.95 -1.30 -18.37
CA ASP A 62 -17.71 -2.49 -18.01
C ASP A 62 -18.62 -2.29 -16.77
N ARG A 63 -18.75 -1.07 -16.22
CA ARG A 63 -19.40 -0.76 -14.94
C ARG A 63 -20.80 -1.35 -14.78
N ALA A 64 -21.61 -1.32 -15.85
CA ALA A 64 -22.98 -1.85 -15.81
C ALA A 64 -23.04 -3.37 -15.57
N LYS A 65 -21.96 -4.11 -15.89
CA LYS A 65 -21.82 -5.56 -15.69
C LYS A 65 -21.23 -5.90 -14.33
N MET A 66 -20.77 -4.87 -13.56
CA MET A 66 -20.05 -5.07 -12.31
C MET A 66 -20.91 -4.82 -11.07
N GLN A 67 -22.23 -4.79 -11.21
CA GLN A 67 -23.16 -4.55 -10.08
C GLN A 67 -23.06 -5.61 -8.98
N ASP A 68 -22.68 -6.84 -9.34
CA ASP A 68 -22.52 -7.97 -8.41
C ASP A 68 -21.17 -7.97 -7.67
N VAL A 69 -20.28 -7.00 -7.94
CA VAL A 69 -18.99 -6.90 -7.25
C VAL A 69 -19.18 -6.31 -5.86
N LEU A 70 -19.20 -7.17 -4.85
CA LEU A 70 -19.44 -6.78 -3.45
C LEU A 70 -18.24 -6.10 -2.77
N LYS A 71 -17.03 -6.28 -3.29
CA LYS A 71 -15.79 -5.74 -2.74
C LYS A 71 -14.97 -5.06 -3.84
N PRO A 72 -15.37 -3.86 -4.27
CA PRO A 72 -14.74 -3.19 -5.41
C PRO A 72 -13.26 -2.90 -5.20
N GLU A 73 -12.85 -2.54 -3.99
CA GLU A 73 -11.44 -2.31 -3.67
C GLU A 73 -10.62 -3.59 -3.85
N THR A 74 -11.02 -4.70 -3.24
CA THR A 74 -10.35 -6.01 -3.40
C THR A 74 -10.30 -6.43 -4.87
N TYR A 75 -11.40 -6.23 -5.61
CA TYR A 75 -11.47 -6.50 -7.05
C TYR A 75 -10.40 -5.74 -7.83
N LEU A 76 -10.25 -4.41 -7.58
CA LEU A 76 -9.25 -3.60 -8.28
C LEU A 76 -7.82 -4.03 -7.96
N PHE A 77 -7.51 -4.35 -6.69
CA PHE A 77 -6.20 -4.88 -6.33
C PHE A 77 -5.88 -6.21 -7.04
N ILE A 78 -6.87 -7.11 -7.17
CA ILE A 78 -6.73 -8.37 -7.95
C ILE A 78 -6.48 -8.06 -9.43
N ALA A 79 -7.26 -7.15 -10.01
CA ALA A 79 -7.12 -6.77 -11.42
C ALA A 79 -5.73 -6.19 -11.70
N VAL A 80 -5.28 -5.21 -10.91
CA VAL A 80 -3.95 -4.59 -11.04
C VAL A 80 -2.84 -5.63 -10.90
N LYS A 81 -2.91 -6.52 -9.89
CA LYS A 81 -1.94 -7.61 -9.74
C LYS A 81 -1.87 -8.48 -10.99
N ASN A 82 -3.02 -8.89 -11.52
CA ASN A 82 -3.08 -9.78 -12.67
C ASN A 82 -2.53 -9.09 -13.93
N HIS A 83 -2.84 -7.81 -14.15
CA HIS A 83 -2.28 -7.02 -15.25
C HIS A 83 -0.77 -6.88 -15.12
N ALA A 84 -0.25 -6.56 -13.92
CA ALA A 84 1.18 -6.46 -13.66
C ALA A 84 1.93 -7.78 -13.88
N LEU A 85 1.36 -8.92 -13.44
CA LEU A 85 1.93 -10.25 -13.69
C LEU A 85 1.92 -10.60 -15.17
N ASN A 86 0.87 -10.24 -15.91
CA ASN A 86 0.79 -10.47 -17.35
C ASN A 86 1.79 -9.57 -18.11
N TYR A 87 1.96 -8.33 -17.69
CA TYR A 87 3.00 -7.44 -18.21
C TYR A 87 4.38 -8.10 -18.06
N ASN A 88 4.75 -8.52 -16.86
CA ASN A 88 6.05 -9.17 -16.62
C ASN A 88 6.24 -10.45 -17.45
N LYS A 89 5.20 -11.27 -17.63
CA LYS A 89 5.28 -12.48 -18.49
C LYS A 89 5.59 -12.12 -19.94
N ARG A 90 5.00 -11.07 -20.47
CA ARG A 90 5.26 -10.61 -21.85
C ARG A 90 6.67 -10.07 -22.02
N PHE A 91 7.15 -9.30 -21.02
CA PHE A 91 8.47 -8.68 -21.08
C PHE A 91 9.61 -9.60 -20.68
N SER A 92 9.41 -10.58 -19.78
CA SER A 92 10.44 -11.59 -19.47
C SER A 92 10.77 -12.47 -20.66
N SER A 93 9.86 -12.63 -21.63
CA SER A 93 10.16 -13.32 -22.89
C SER A 93 10.98 -12.46 -23.88
N ILE A 94 11.08 -11.14 -23.63
CA ILE A 94 11.82 -10.18 -24.46
C ILE A 94 13.19 -9.83 -23.84
N GLN A 95 13.32 -9.89 -22.50
CA GLN A 95 14.54 -9.55 -21.76
C GLN A 95 15.36 -10.81 -21.40
N LEU A 96 15.91 -11.50 -22.38
CA LEU A 96 17.15 -12.27 -22.20
C LEU A 96 18.41 -11.38 -22.29
N VAL A 97 18.28 -10.07 -22.30
CA VAL A 97 19.39 -9.12 -22.37
C VAL A 97 19.13 -7.95 -21.41
N ASN A 98 20.06 -7.79 -20.46
CA ASN A 98 20.27 -6.69 -19.53
C ASN A 98 19.36 -6.60 -18.26
N LEU A 99 19.92 -7.18 -17.20
CA LEU A 99 19.62 -6.82 -15.82
C LEU A 99 20.63 -5.77 -15.38
N ASP A 100 20.19 -4.57 -15.10
CA ASP A 100 20.86 -3.65 -14.20
C ASP A 100 19.83 -2.95 -13.31
N ASP A 101 20.17 -2.97 -12.01
CA ASP A 101 19.38 -2.50 -10.89
C ASP A 101 19.05 -1.02 -10.96
N HIS A 102 17.80 -0.64 -10.68
CA HIS A 102 17.49 0.71 -10.26
C HIS A 102 16.55 0.73 -9.06
N GLU A 103 17.06 1.28 -7.97
CA GLU A 103 16.33 1.66 -6.76
C GLU A 103 15.37 2.83 -7.07
N GLY A 104 14.09 2.61 -6.88
CA GLY A 104 13.06 3.63 -6.97
C GLY A 104 12.49 3.98 -5.60
N GLY A 105 13.01 5.01 -4.96
CA GLY A 105 12.46 5.58 -3.73
C GLY A 105 11.43 6.67 -4.05
N THR A 106 10.22 6.55 -3.52
CA THR A 106 9.16 7.55 -3.67
C THR A 106 9.25 8.56 -2.51
N GLN A 107 9.43 9.84 -2.83
CA GLN A 107 9.40 10.94 -1.84
C GLN A 107 7.98 11.47 -1.66
N MET A 108 7.50 11.53 -0.42
CA MET A 108 6.33 12.32 -0.04
C MET A 108 6.77 13.64 0.62
N VAL A 109 6.18 14.74 0.17
CA VAL A 109 6.40 16.09 0.72
C VAL A 109 5.17 16.50 1.52
N ASN A 110 5.35 16.87 2.80
CA ASN A 110 4.36 17.64 3.56
C ASN A 110 5.06 18.54 4.57
N SER A 111 4.50 19.72 4.78
CA SER A 111 5.10 20.86 5.47
C SER A 111 4.67 21.00 6.94
N ALA A 112 5.62 20.99 7.85
CA ALA A 112 5.53 21.43 9.24
C ALA A 112 6.96 21.82 9.73
N SER A 113 7.13 22.34 10.97
CA SER A 113 8.37 22.91 11.50
C SER A 113 9.67 22.14 11.16
N PRO A 114 10.80 22.83 10.83
CA PRO A 114 11.97 22.19 10.18
C PRO A 114 12.65 21.05 10.96
N GLU A 115 12.77 21.13 12.27
CA GLU A 115 13.50 20.11 13.07
C GLU A 115 12.67 18.85 13.33
N THR A 116 11.42 19.00 13.75
CA THR A 116 10.48 17.88 13.96
C THR A 116 10.09 17.19 12.66
N GLU A 117 10.08 17.93 11.54
CA GLU A 117 9.85 17.40 10.21
C GLU A 117 11.02 16.54 9.73
N LEU A 118 12.26 16.94 10.00
CA LEU A 118 13.44 16.19 9.60
C LEU A 118 13.50 14.82 10.30
N GLU A 119 13.29 14.81 11.62
CA GLU A 119 13.25 13.56 12.41
C GLU A 119 12.11 12.64 11.98
N LYS A 120 10.93 13.20 11.69
CA LYS A 120 9.78 12.45 11.17
C LYS A 120 10.07 11.86 9.78
N LYS A 121 10.68 12.64 8.90
CA LYS A 121 11.10 12.16 7.55
C LYS A 121 12.15 11.06 7.65
N GLU A 122 13.14 11.22 8.54
CA GLU A 122 14.15 10.19 8.77
C GLU A 122 13.53 8.90 9.29
N LEU A 123 12.61 8.97 10.25
CA LEU A 123 11.91 7.81 10.78
C LEU A 123 11.09 7.09 9.68
N ILE A 124 10.32 7.86 8.90
CA ILE A 124 9.52 7.29 7.78
C ILE A 124 10.45 6.61 6.78
N PHE A 125 11.59 7.24 6.44
CA PHE A 125 12.58 6.65 5.54
C PHE A 125 13.16 5.36 6.10
N LYS A 126 13.50 5.31 7.39
CA LYS A 126 14.00 4.09 8.04
C LYS A 126 12.95 2.98 8.10
N MET A 127 11.69 3.35 8.35
CA MET A 127 10.58 2.40 8.29
C MET A 127 10.43 1.81 6.88
N ASP A 128 10.49 2.64 5.85
CA ASP A 128 10.38 2.20 4.47
C ASP A 128 11.56 1.32 4.04
N GLN A 129 12.78 1.64 4.48
CA GLN A 129 13.95 0.76 4.31
C GLN A 129 13.76 -0.59 5.01
N ALA A 130 13.25 -0.60 6.24
CA ALA A 130 12.99 -1.83 6.97
C ALA A 130 11.93 -2.70 6.28
N ILE A 131 10.84 -2.09 5.77
CA ILE A 131 9.82 -2.80 4.99
C ILE A 131 10.40 -3.35 3.68
N SER A 132 11.23 -2.56 3.00
CA SER A 132 11.88 -2.96 1.74
C SER A 132 12.88 -4.11 1.93
N SER A 133 13.48 -4.23 3.12
CA SER A 133 14.36 -5.36 3.49
C SER A 133 13.61 -6.66 3.78
N LEU A 134 12.29 -6.64 3.88
CA LEU A 134 11.49 -7.85 4.07
C LEU A 134 11.50 -8.71 2.80
N PRO A 135 11.37 -10.05 2.92
CA PRO A 135 11.08 -10.87 1.76
C PRO A 135 9.85 -10.35 1.02
N ARG A 136 9.89 -10.33 -0.31
CA ARG A 136 8.87 -9.70 -1.17
C ARG A 136 7.43 -10.01 -0.74
N GLN A 137 7.11 -11.26 -0.46
CA GLN A 137 5.75 -11.64 -0.04
C GLN A 137 5.39 -11.06 1.33
N CYS A 138 6.32 -11.02 2.29
CA CYS A 138 6.11 -10.39 3.59
C CYS A 138 5.87 -8.88 3.45
N SER A 139 6.67 -8.19 2.61
CA SER A 139 6.54 -6.76 2.35
C SER A 139 5.18 -6.42 1.74
N ILE A 140 4.75 -7.15 0.72
CA ILE A 140 3.44 -6.97 0.08
C ILE A 140 2.30 -7.14 1.10
N ILE A 141 2.30 -8.23 1.87
CA ILE A 141 1.28 -8.50 2.88
C ILE A 141 1.27 -7.41 3.95
N PHE A 142 2.45 -7.00 4.41
CA PHE A 142 2.59 -5.95 5.41
C PHE A 142 1.98 -4.62 4.93
N ARG A 143 2.32 -4.18 3.70
CA ARG A 143 1.78 -2.96 3.12
C ARG A 143 0.26 -3.02 2.89
N LEU A 144 -0.28 -4.14 2.41
CA LEU A 144 -1.72 -4.30 2.23
C LEU A 144 -2.48 -4.19 3.55
N ILE A 145 -1.97 -4.78 4.62
CA ILE A 145 -2.63 -4.75 5.94
C ILE A 145 -2.42 -3.38 6.62
N LYS A 146 -1.18 -2.88 6.69
CA LYS A 146 -0.85 -1.71 7.52
C LYS A 146 -1.03 -0.37 6.80
N GLU A 147 -0.71 -0.29 5.52
CA GLU A 147 -0.85 0.95 4.76
C GLU A 147 -2.23 1.07 4.09
N ASN A 148 -2.84 -0.05 3.71
CA ASN A 148 -4.13 -0.07 3.02
C ASN A 148 -5.31 -0.47 3.93
N GLY A 149 -5.07 -0.86 5.19
CA GLY A 149 -6.12 -1.22 6.14
C GLY A 149 -6.89 -2.49 5.79
N MET A 150 -6.34 -3.34 4.91
CA MET A 150 -7.04 -4.53 4.43
C MET A 150 -7.09 -5.64 5.47
N LYS A 151 -8.20 -6.35 5.51
CA LYS A 151 -8.38 -7.52 6.37
C LYS A 151 -7.61 -8.72 5.82
N TYR A 152 -7.18 -9.62 6.71
CA TYR A 152 -6.43 -10.82 6.35
C TYR A 152 -7.10 -11.67 5.25
N LYS A 153 -8.44 -11.75 5.26
CA LYS A 153 -9.21 -12.49 4.24
C LYS A 153 -9.12 -11.81 2.87
N GLU A 154 -9.17 -10.49 2.83
CA GLU A 154 -9.05 -9.71 1.58
C GLU A 154 -7.65 -9.83 0.98
N VAL A 155 -6.62 -9.73 1.82
CA VAL A 155 -5.22 -9.93 1.39
C VAL A 155 -5.00 -11.36 0.88
N ALA A 156 -5.61 -12.36 1.53
CA ALA A 156 -5.57 -13.76 1.07
C ALA A 156 -6.21 -13.91 -0.31
N GLU A 157 -7.35 -13.25 -0.54
CA GLU A 157 -8.07 -13.22 -1.83
C GLU A 157 -7.22 -12.53 -2.91
N ILE A 158 -6.68 -11.33 -2.62
CA ILE A 158 -5.81 -10.57 -3.54
C ILE A 158 -4.60 -11.40 -3.97
N LEU A 159 -3.93 -12.04 -3.03
CA LEU A 159 -2.68 -12.76 -3.30
C LEU A 159 -2.89 -14.21 -3.73
N ASN A 160 -4.13 -14.70 -3.71
CA ASN A 160 -4.51 -16.10 -3.97
C ASN A 160 -3.72 -17.08 -3.08
N ILE A 161 -3.74 -16.84 -1.76
CA ILE A 161 -3.11 -17.66 -0.72
C ILE A 161 -4.09 -17.90 0.43
N SER A 162 -3.77 -18.82 1.35
CA SER A 162 -4.62 -19.04 2.52
C SER A 162 -4.53 -17.87 3.53
N PRO A 163 -5.62 -17.55 4.28
CA PRO A 163 -5.55 -16.57 5.38
C PRO A 163 -4.51 -16.95 6.44
N ARG A 164 -4.29 -18.25 6.67
CA ARG A 164 -3.24 -18.76 7.57
C ARG A 164 -1.83 -18.39 7.05
N THR A 165 -1.61 -18.43 5.74
CA THR A 165 -0.36 -18.00 5.13
C THR A 165 -0.16 -16.50 5.32
N VAL A 166 -1.19 -15.69 5.11
CA VAL A 166 -1.16 -14.24 5.38
C VAL A 166 -0.75 -13.96 6.82
N HIS A 167 -1.41 -14.62 7.79
CA HIS A 167 -1.09 -14.46 9.20
C HIS A 167 0.37 -14.83 9.52
N THR A 168 0.86 -15.96 9.00
CA THR A 168 2.25 -16.40 9.23
C THR A 168 3.26 -15.41 8.64
N GLN A 169 3.01 -14.91 7.44
CA GLN A 169 3.90 -13.92 6.80
C GLN A 169 3.85 -12.57 7.53
N MET A 170 2.67 -12.16 8.01
CA MET A 170 2.53 -10.95 8.81
C MET A 170 3.31 -11.04 10.13
N LEU A 171 3.23 -12.16 10.85
CA LEU A 171 4.03 -12.38 12.07
C LEU A 171 5.54 -12.29 11.79
N ARG A 172 6.00 -12.85 10.66
CA ARG A 172 7.41 -12.74 10.23
C ARG A 172 7.80 -11.30 9.92
N ALA A 173 6.94 -10.56 9.23
CA ALA A 173 7.15 -9.15 8.93
C ALA A 173 7.24 -8.33 10.23
N MET A 174 6.29 -8.50 11.14
CA MET A 174 6.25 -7.82 12.43
C MET A 174 7.52 -8.05 13.25
N LYS A 175 7.96 -9.32 13.38
CA LYS A 175 9.20 -9.64 14.09
C LYS A 175 10.42 -8.92 13.51
N LYS A 176 10.56 -8.90 12.18
CA LYS A 176 11.67 -8.20 11.51
C LYS A 176 11.59 -6.69 11.70
N MET A 177 10.38 -6.13 11.59
CA MET A 177 10.15 -4.69 11.82
C MET A 177 10.50 -4.29 13.26
N THR A 178 10.08 -5.07 14.26
CA THR A 178 10.41 -4.82 15.67
C THR A 178 11.93 -4.76 15.87
N VAL A 179 12.67 -5.72 15.31
CA VAL A 179 14.13 -5.74 15.41
C VAL A 179 14.76 -4.52 14.69
N ALA A 180 14.30 -4.18 13.50
CA ALA A 180 14.82 -3.04 12.74
C ALA A 180 14.55 -1.70 13.41
N MET A 181 13.43 -1.57 14.12
CA MET A 181 13.02 -0.32 14.78
C MET A 181 13.46 -0.24 16.25
N GLU A 182 14.01 -1.32 16.83
CA GLU A 182 14.46 -1.36 18.24
C GLU A 182 15.44 -0.22 18.62
N PRO A 183 16.45 0.17 17.79
CA PRO A 183 17.33 1.27 18.11
C PRO A 183 16.61 2.62 18.32
N TYR A 184 15.55 2.84 17.54
CA TYR A 184 14.73 4.06 17.61
C TYR A 184 13.81 4.05 18.82
N LEU A 185 13.24 2.91 19.16
CA LEU A 185 12.43 2.72 20.38
C LEU A 185 13.26 2.92 21.66
N LYS A 186 14.53 2.44 21.69
CA LYS A 186 15.42 2.61 22.82
C LYS A 186 15.90 4.06 22.97
N LYS A 187 16.08 4.80 21.86
CA LYS A 187 16.45 6.22 21.89
C LYS A 187 15.30 7.06 22.46
N ALA A 188 14.07 6.78 22.05
CA ALA A 188 12.87 7.43 22.57
C ALA A 188 12.65 7.18 24.09
N ASN A 189 13.06 6.02 24.61
CA ASN A 189 12.95 5.70 26.06
C ASN A 189 14.12 6.25 26.92
N LYS A 190 15.21 6.72 26.31
CA LYS A 190 16.38 7.25 27.03
C LYS A 190 16.47 8.78 27.02
N GLY A 191 15.63 9.45 26.25
CA GLY A 191 15.53 10.91 26.22
C GLY A 191 14.91 11.43 27.50
N GLU A 192 15.40 12.60 28.00
CA GLU A 192 14.80 13.29 29.14
C GLU A 192 13.30 13.53 28.91
N PRO A 193 12.45 13.53 29.98
CA PRO A 193 10.99 13.51 29.86
C PRO A 193 10.35 14.79 29.29
N ASN A 194 11.08 15.59 28.54
CA ASN A 194 10.64 16.89 28.03
C ASN A 194 10.44 16.99 26.51
N SER A 195 10.59 15.93 25.75
CA SER A 195 10.24 16.03 24.32
C SER A 195 8.91 15.31 24.05
N ILE A 196 7.89 16.13 23.82
CA ILE A 196 6.56 15.72 23.33
C ILE A 196 6.72 14.84 22.06
N THR A 197 7.80 15.05 21.31
CA THR A 197 8.17 14.31 20.10
C THR A 197 8.50 12.84 20.36
N ASP A 198 9.20 12.49 21.46
CA ASP A 198 9.57 11.10 21.76
C ASP A 198 8.34 10.25 22.13
N GLY A 199 7.42 10.85 22.87
CA GLY A 199 6.13 10.22 23.19
C GLY A 199 5.26 10.00 21.93
N ILE A 200 5.25 10.98 21.02
CA ILE A 200 4.48 10.89 19.77
C ILE A 200 5.10 9.84 18.83
N VAL A 201 6.42 9.80 18.69
CA VAL A 201 7.13 8.81 17.84
C VAL A 201 6.93 7.40 18.37
N THR A 202 7.05 7.20 19.69
CA THR A 202 6.80 5.90 20.32
C THR A 202 5.33 5.50 20.20
N ALA A 203 4.40 6.43 20.42
CA ALA A 203 2.97 6.19 20.26
C ALA A 203 2.60 5.90 18.79
N LEU A 204 3.15 6.65 17.83
CA LEU A 204 2.92 6.40 16.40
C LEU A 204 3.49 5.04 15.96
N LEU A 205 4.67 4.66 16.44
CA LEU A 205 5.24 3.35 16.19
C LEU A 205 4.43 2.24 16.83
N LEU A 206 3.99 2.40 18.07
CA LEU A 206 3.13 1.44 18.75
C LEU A 206 1.74 1.39 18.11
N ILE A 207 1.13 2.51 17.79
CA ILE A 207 -0.12 2.59 17.05
C ILE A 207 0.05 1.92 15.67
N TRP A 208 1.12 2.22 14.97
CA TRP A 208 1.42 1.65 13.66
C TRP A 208 1.69 0.14 13.73
N ILE A 209 2.34 -0.35 14.80
CA ILE A 209 2.62 -1.77 15.03
C ILE A 209 1.39 -2.52 15.58
N PHE A 210 0.63 -1.91 16.51
CA PHE A 210 -0.40 -2.62 17.29
C PHE A 210 -1.84 -2.29 16.91
N MET A 211 -2.17 -1.11 16.37
CA MET A 211 -3.56 -0.75 16.02
C MET A 211 -3.99 -1.13 14.59
N GLY A 212 -3.41 -2.15 14.02
CA GLY A 212 -3.89 -2.73 12.77
C GLY A 212 -4.60 -4.06 13.04
N ASN A 213 -5.70 -4.00 13.78
CA ASN A 213 -6.68 -5.08 13.88
C ASN A 213 -7.99 -4.65 13.24
#